data_34d89f4ac8ef998f7eeca2fd8396b05b
#
_entry.id   34d89f4ac8ef998f7eeca2fd8396b05b
#
_cell.length_a   1.000
_cell.length_b   1.000
_cell.length_c   1.000
_cell.angle_alpha   90.00
_cell.angle_beta   90.00
_cell.angle_gamma   90.00
#
_symmetry.space_group_name_H-M   'P 1'
#
loop_
_entity.id
_entity.type
_entity.pdbx_description
1 polymer ?
#
loop_
_entity_poly.entity_id
_entity_poly.type
_entity_poly.pdbx_seq_one_letter_code
_entity_poly.pdbx_strand_id
1 'polypeptide(L)'
;MDPFARKMWQGAFVYGGIMLVMFAVLTVVYLHTRPRCSDRLVAESTDQNRQWTAAVMERRCGVDTPFFTHVNLRSAKDDLNRGFFSGSATEGEVFELELDAAGAGLTLHWTSPTALSISCPHCSPDLVRKRDERWGSLTINYNLPPN
;
A
#
# COMPACT_ATOMS: atom_id res chain seq x y z
N MET A 1 -57.73 -9.32 -2.71
CA MET A 1 -56.65 -8.33 -2.51
C MET A 1 -57.19 -6.95 -2.76
N ASP A 2 -57.16 -6.09 -1.74
CA ASP A 2 -57.62 -4.72 -1.81
C ASP A 2 -56.92 -3.94 -2.92
N PRO A 3 -57.63 -3.17 -3.74
CA PRO A 3 -57.06 -2.36 -4.81
C PRO A 3 -56.02 -1.35 -4.28
N PHE A 4 -56.12 -0.95 -3.05
CA PHE A 4 -55.19 -0.08 -2.36
C PHE A 4 -53.85 -0.80 -2.08
N ALA A 5 -53.89 -2.03 -1.60
CA ALA A 5 -52.70 -2.84 -1.35
C ALA A 5 -51.92 -3.09 -2.65
N ARG A 6 -52.61 -3.33 -3.77
CA ARG A 6 -52.00 -3.56 -5.07
C ARG A 6 -51.23 -2.33 -5.58
N LYS A 7 -51.77 -1.12 -5.42
CA LYS A 7 -51.11 0.14 -5.79
C LYS A 7 -49.87 0.40 -4.91
N MET A 8 -49.96 0.11 -3.63
CA MET A 8 -48.84 0.28 -2.69
C MET A 8 -47.67 -0.66 -3.02
N TRP A 9 -47.96 -1.92 -3.36
CA TRP A 9 -46.94 -2.88 -3.80
C TRP A 9 -46.31 -2.49 -5.12
N GLN A 10 -47.09 -2.00 -6.10
CA GLN A 10 -46.57 -1.50 -7.37
C GLN A 10 -45.61 -0.30 -7.16
N GLY A 11 -45.97 0.64 -6.29
CA GLY A 11 -45.08 1.75 -5.91
C GLY A 11 -43.77 1.28 -5.29
N ALA A 12 -43.86 0.33 -4.35
CA ALA A 12 -42.68 -0.21 -3.67
C ALA A 12 -41.70 -0.91 -4.65
N PHE A 13 -42.22 -1.67 -5.62
CA PHE A 13 -41.40 -2.30 -6.64
C PHE A 13 -40.72 -1.29 -7.59
N VAL A 14 -41.43 -0.23 -7.97
CA VAL A 14 -40.85 0.82 -8.83
C VAL A 14 -39.73 1.57 -8.09
N TYR A 15 -40.00 2.01 -6.85
CA TYR A 15 -38.95 2.68 -6.04
C TYR A 15 -37.79 1.76 -5.73
N GLY A 16 -38.01 0.51 -5.37
CA GLY A 16 -36.98 -0.49 -5.14
C GLY A 16 -36.13 -0.72 -6.39
N GLY A 17 -36.76 -0.82 -7.55
CA GLY A 17 -36.05 -0.96 -8.83
C GLY A 17 -35.18 0.25 -9.16
N ILE A 18 -35.69 1.48 -8.98
CA ILE A 18 -34.94 2.71 -9.20
C ILE A 18 -33.70 2.78 -8.26
N MET A 19 -33.92 2.50 -6.98
CA MET A 19 -32.80 2.50 -5.99
C MET A 19 -31.73 1.47 -6.33
N LEU A 20 -32.13 0.29 -6.79
CA LEU A 20 -31.19 -0.76 -7.18
C LEU A 20 -30.36 -0.35 -8.41
N VAL A 21 -31.01 0.25 -9.41
CA VAL A 21 -30.31 0.78 -10.60
C VAL A 21 -29.36 1.90 -10.22
N MET A 22 -29.81 2.85 -9.40
CA MET A 22 -28.92 3.93 -8.90
C MET A 22 -27.72 3.38 -8.15
N PHE A 23 -27.92 2.41 -7.27
CA PHE A 23 -26.82 1.78 -6.52
C PHE A 23 -25.86 1.07 -7.46
N ALA A 24 -26.36 0.34 -8.46
CA ALA A 24 -25.52 -0.32 -9.46
C ALA A 24 -24.69 0.70 -10.27
N VAL A 25 -25.31 1.80 -10.72
CA VAL A 25 -24.61 2.86 -11.46
C VAL A 25 -23.53 3.52 -10.59
N LEU A 26 -23.85 3.88 -9.35
CA LEU A 26 -22.89 4.45 -8.41
C LEU A 26 -21.71 3.50 -8.13
N THR A 27 -22.00 2.20 -7.99
CA THR A 27 -20.96 1.20 -7.80
C THR A 27 -20.03 1.10 -9.02
N VAL A 28 -20.61 1.08 -10.23
CA VAL A 28 -19.83 1.05 -11.47
C VAL A 28 -18.98 2.31 -11.61
N VAL A 29 -19.54 3.49 -11.38
CA VAL A 29 -18.81 4.75 -11.41
C VAL A 29 -17.68 4.74 -10.38
N TYR A 30 -17.96 4.34 -9.14
CA TYR A 30 -16.97 4.25 -8.08
C TYR A 30 -15.81 3.29 -8.42
N LEU A 31 -16.10 2.12 -8.99
CA LEU A 31 -15.08 1.18 -9.43
C LEU A 31 -14.24 1.69 -10.60
N HIS A 32 -14.85 2.48 -11.51
CA HIS A 32 -14.14 3.07 -12.64
C HIS A 32 -13.31 4.31 -12.27
N THR A 33 -13.76 5.08 -11.29
CA THR A 33 -13.06 6.30 -10.85
C THR A 33 -12.00 6.06 -9.79
N ARG A 34 -11.91 4.85 -9.23
CA ARG A 34 -10.83 4.54 -8.29
C ARG A 34 -9.48 4.67 -8.96
N PRO A 35 -8.57 5.47 -8.40
CA PRO A 35 -7.21 5.53 -8.91
C PRO A 35 -6.59 4.13 -8.80
N ARG A 36 -6.14 3.62 -9.93
CA ARG A 36 -5.41 2.35 -9.95
C ARG A 36 -3.98 2.63 -9.53
N CYS A 37 -3.60 2.11 -8.37
CA CYS A 37 -2.21 2.13 -7.95
C CYS A 37 -1.46 0.98 -8.62
N SER A 38 -0.25 1.24 -9.08
CA SER A 38 0.69 0.23 -9.54
C SER A 38 1.84 0.16 -8.55
N ASP A 39 2.16 -1.04 -8.10
CA ASP A 39 3.30 -1.32 -7.24
C ASP A 39 4.40 -1.98 -8.07
N ARG A 40 5.63 -1.49 -7.92
CA ARG A 40 6.81 -2.03 -8.57
C ARG A 40 7.85 -2.39 -7.52
N LEU A 41 8.33 -3.63 -7.54
CA LEU A 41 9.49 -4.03 -6.76
C LEU A 41 10.75 -3.43 -7.37
N VAL A 42 11.51 -2.66 -6.61
CA VAL A 42 12.74 -1.99 -7.05
C VAL A 42 13.97 -2.77 -6.61
N ALA A 43 14.00 -3.18 -5.35
CA ALA A 43 15.10 -3.91 -4.75
C ALA A 43 14.62 -4.83 -3.64
N GLU A 44 15.36 -5.88 -3.40
CA GLU A 44 15.10 -6.84 -2.34
C GLU A 44 16.42 -7.25 -1.70
N SER A 45 16.42 -7.35 -0.38
CA SER A 45 17.59 -7.77 0.39
C SER A 45 17.18 -8.73 1.49
N THR A 46 17.81 -9.89 1.53
CA THR A 46 17.55 -10.93 2.53
C THR A 46 18.68 -10.96 3.56
N ASP A 47 18.34 -11.18 4.82
CA ASP A 47 19.31 -11.31 5.90
C ASP A 47 20.21 -12.54 5.73
N GLN A 48 21.33 -12.58 6.47
CA GLN A 48 22.33 -13.65 6.38
C GLN A 48 21.77 -15.04 6.70
N ASN A 49 20.77 -15.11 7.58
CA ASN A 49 20.14 -16.37 8.00
C ASN A 49 18.94 -16.76 7.12
N ARG A 50 18.60 -15.96 6.13
CA ARG A 50 17.42 -16.16 5.26
C ARG A 50 16.11 -16.29 6.04
N GLN A 51 15.99 -15.54 7.12
CA GLN A 51 14.77 -15.48 7.92
C GLN A 51 13.88 -14.31 7.53
N TRP A 52 14.50 -13.19 7.14
CA TRP A 52 13.82 -11.95 6.85
C TRP A 52 14.23 -11.39 5.49
N THR A 53 13.30 -10.78 4.84
CA THR A 53 13.51 -10.08 3.58
C THR A 53 12.96 -8.67 3.69
N ALA A 54 13.79 -7.70 3.31
CA ALA A 54 13.40 -6.31 3.15
C ALA A 54 13.21 -6.02 1.65
N ALA A 55 12.07 -5.47 1.28
CA ALA A 55 11.73 -5.14 -0.10
C ALA A 55 11.49 -3.64 -0.24
N VAL A 56 12.11 -3.02 -1.24
CA VAL A 56 11.83 -1.64 -1.66
C VAL A 56 10.79 -1.70 -2.76
N MET A 57 9.66 -1.07 -2.52
CA MET A 57 8.55 -1.00 -3.47
C MET A 57 8.23 0.46 -3.80
N GLU A 58 8.02 0.72 -5.07
CA GLU A 58 7.48 2.00 -5.52
C GLU A 58 6.00 1.86 -5.86
N ARG A 59 5.20 2.76 -5.32
CA ARG A 59 3.77 2.88 -5.59
C ARG A 59 3.48 4.17 -6.34
N ARG A 60 2.67 4.05 -7.37
CA ARG A 60 2.12 5.19 -8.09
C ARG A 60 0.62 5.02 -8.30
N CYS A 61 -0.18 5.99 -7.86
CA CYS A 61 -1.63 5.97 -7.93
C CYS A 61 -2.13 7.01 -8.95
N GLY A 62 -2.03 6.71 -10.24
CA GLY A 62 -2.42 7.63 -11.32
C GLY A 62 -1.22 8.20 -12.07
N VAL A 63 -1.50 8.99 -13.12
CA VAL A 63 -0.45 9.47 -14.06
C VAL A 63 0.30 10.68 -13.48
N ASP A 64 -0.39 11.56 -12.78
CA ASP A 64 0.17 12.83 -12.28
C ASP A 64 0.41 12.82 -10.76
N THR A 65 0.43 11.65 -10.14
CA THR A 65 0.69 11.53 -8.70
C THR A 65 2.18 11.30 -8.43
N PRO A 66 2.70 11.83 -7.31
CA PRO A 66 4.07 11.54 -6.90
C PRO A 66 4.27 10.03 -6.68
N PHE A 67 5.52 9.61 -6.77
CA PHE A 67 5.89 8.26 -6.36
C PHE A 67 5.96 8.20 -4.84
N PHE A 68 5.52 7.07 -4.31
CA PHE A 68 5.75 6.71 -2.92
C PHE A 68 6.66 5.48 -2.89
N THR A 69 7.75 5.60 -2.20
CA THR A 69 8.66 4.47 -1.95
C THR A 69 8.39 3.90 -0.57
N HIS A 70 8.18 2.61 -0.52
CA HIS A 70 7.92 1.87 0.72
C HIS A 70 9.01 0.85 0.94
N VAL A 71 9.43 0.68 2.20
CA VAL A 71 10.25 -0.45 2.61
C VAL A 71 9.40 -1.36 3.47
N ASN A 72 9.23 -2.60 3.01
CA ASN A 72 8.44 -3.62 3.68
C ASN A 72 9.34 -4.75 4.17
N LEU A 73 9.09 -5.19 5.40
CA LEU A 73 9.72 -6.35 6.00
C LEU A 73 8.77 -7.54 6.00
N ARG A 74 9.29 -8.71 5.65
CA ARG A 74 8.53 -9.96 5.66
C ARG A 74 9.41 -11.14 6.04
N SER A 75 8.80 -12.25 6.43
CA SER A 75 9.52 -13.51 6.50
C SER A 75 10.04 -13.89 5.11
N ALA A 76 11.28 -14.37 5.03
CA ALA A 76 11.86 -14.80 3.76
C ALA A 76 11.14 -16.03 3.13
N LYS A 77 10.27 -16.70 3.91
CA LYS A 77 9.43 -17.80 3.43
C LYS A 77 8.12 -17.32 2.80
N ASP A 78 7.74 -16.08 3.10
CA ASP A 78 6.51 -15.51 2.59
C ASP A 78 6.77 -14.87 1.23
N ASP A 79 6.01 -15.26 0.23
CA ASP A 79 5.98 -14.53 -1.03
C ASP A 79 5.48 -13.11 -0.81
N LEU A 80 5.98 -12.17 -1.62
CA LEU A 80 5.35 -10.85 -1.75
C LEU A 80 3.87 -11.08 -2.00
N ASN A 81 3.06 -10.79 -1.00
CA ASN A 81 1.67 -11.20 -1.00
C ASN A 81 0.95 -10.69 -2.25
N ARG A 82 0.58 -11.63 -3.07
CA ARG A 82 -0.21 -11.43 -4.27
C ARG A 82 -1.69 -11.62 -3.99
N GLY A 83 -2.09 -11.48 -2.73
CA GLY A 83 -3.48 -11.59 -2.32
C GLY A 83 -4.35 -10.62 -3.09
N PHE A 84 -5.32 -11.15 -3.80
CA PHE A 84 -6.25 -10.41 -4.67
C PHE A 84 -7.03 -9.30 -3.92
N PHE A 85 -7.13 -9.41 -2.60
CA PHE A 85 -7.87 -8.48 -1.73
C PHE A 85 -6.99 -7.69 -0.76
N SER A 86 -5.72 -8.05 -0.64
CA SER A 86 -4.83 -7.32 0.25
C SER A 86 -4.27 -6.13 -0.52
N GLY A 87 -4.61 -4.94 -0.08
CA GLY A 87 -3.87 -3.74 -0.44
C GLY A 87 -2.48 -3.77 0.20
N SER A 88 -1.80 -4.88 0.07
CA SER A 88 -0.76 -5.44 0.93
C SER A 88 0.62 -4.84 0.76
N ALA A 89 0.74 -3.73 0.05
CA ALA A 89 1.98 -2.97 0.08
C ALA A 89 2.23 -2.32 1.46
N THR A 90 1.24 -2.32 2.35
CA THR A 90 1.35 -1.74 3.69
C THR A 90 1.63 -2.77 4.79
N GLU A 91 1.48 -4.07 4.51
CA GLU A 91 1.78 -5.10 5.50
C GLU A 91 3.29 -5.23 5.68
N GLY A 92 3.75 -5.06 6.91
CA GLY A 92 5.17 -5.03 7.24
C GLY A 92 5.91 -3.76 6.81
N GLU A 93 5.18 -2.73 6.41
CA GLU A 93 5.77 -1.45 6.02
C GLU A 93 6.39 -0.74 7.22
N VAL A 94 7.68 -0.45 7.11
CA VAL A 94 8.49 0.18 8.16
C VAL A 94 8.99 1.57 7.78
N PHE A 95 8.99 1.88 6.49
CA PHE A 95 9.43 3.18 5.97
C PHE A 95 8.58 3.58 4.77
N GLU A 96 8.19 4.85 4.71
CA GLU A 96 7.48 5.45 3.60
C GLU A 96 8.06 6.82 3.25
N LEU A 97 8.32 7.04 1.98
CA LEU A 97 8.91 8.25 1.44
C LEU A 97 8.13 8.71 0.21
N GLU A 98 7.82 10.01 0.14
CA GLU A 98 7.19 10.64 -1.03
C GLU A 98 8.23 11.08 -2.06
N LEU A 99 8.97 10.10 -2.60
CA LEU A 99 9.98 10.24 -3.64
C LEU A 99 10.20 8.87 -4.26
N ASP A 100 10.72 8.83 -5.50
CA ASP A 100 11.15 7.58 -6.11
C ASP A 100 12.45 7.06 -5.47
N ALA A 101 12.62 5.74 -5.44
CA ALA A 101 13.75 5.10 -4.76
C ALA A 101 15.11 5.46 -5.37
N ALA A 102 15.16 5.67 -6.69
CA ALA A 102 16.37 6.04 -7.41
C ALA A 102 16.79 7.49 -7.08
N GLY A 103 15.85 8.44 -7.10
CA GLY A 103 16.09 9.83 -6.73
C GLY A 103 16.51 9.98 -5.26
N ALA A 104 15.94 9.15 -4.39
CA ALA A 104 16.29 9.07 -2.98
C ALA A 104 17.69 8.48 -2.72
N GLY A 105 18.21 7.67 -3.65
CA GLY A 105 19.41 6.88 -3.44
C GLY A 105 19.22 5.81 -2.35
N LEU A 106 17.99 5.28 -2.24
CA LEU A 106 17.62 4.35 -1.17
C LEU A 106 18.38 3.03 -1.28
N THR A 107 19.05 2.63 -0.21
CA THR A 107 19.75 1.36 -0.11
C THR A 107 19.43 0.63 1.19
N LEU A 108 19.40 -0.70 1.12
CA LEU A 108 19.15 -1.59 2.25
C LEU A 108 20.42 -2.38 2.57
N HIS A 109 20.79 -2.43 3.83
CA HIS A 109 21.93 -3.23 4.29
C HIS A 109 21.63 -3.92 5.62
N TRP A 110 21.74 -5.25 5.67
CA TRP A 110 21.64 -6.02 6.91
C TRP A 110 22.97 -5.94 7.66
N THR A 111 22.96 -5.29 8.81
CA THR A 111 24.13 -5.17 9.69
C THR A 111 24.26 -6.38 10.61
N SER A 112 23.16 -7.07 10.87
CA SER A 112 23.10 -8.35 11.59
C SER A 112 21.82 -9.11 11.18
N PRO A 113 21.64 -10.38 11.59
CA PRO A 113 20.40 -11.12 11.32
C PRO A 113 19.12 -10.47 11.89
N THR A 114 19.27 -9.53 12.83
CA THR A 114 18.17 -8.84 13.50
C THR A 114 18.23 -7.32 13.35
N ALA A 115 19.11 -6.79 12.52
CA ALA A 115 19.25 -5.35 12.33
C ALA A 115 19.39 -4.99 10.85
N LEU A 116 18.46 -4.17 10.37
CA LEU A 116 18.44 -3.59 9.04
C LEU A 116 18.88 -2.12 9.11
N SER A 117 19.75 -1.70 8.20
CA SER A 117 20.08 -0.30 7.96
C SER A 117 19.46 0.17 6.66
N ILE A 118 18.68 1.25 6.72
CA ILE A 118 18.09 1.94 5.59
C ILE A 118 18.84 3.23 5.39
N SER A 119 19.54 3.36 4.26
CA SER A 119 20.28 4.57 3.91
C SER A 119 19.54 5.33 2.80
N CYS A 120 19.37 6.62 3.00
CA CYS A 120 18.69 7.50 2.06
C CYS A 120 19.40 8.87 2.04
N PRO A 121 20.51 9.00 1.30
CA PRO A 121 21.32 10.20 1.31
C PRO A 121 20.65 11.45 0.71
N HIS A 122 19.65 11.27 -0.11
CA HIS A 122 18.92 12.36 -0.76
C HIS A 122 17.48 12.53 -0.25
N CYS A 123 17.11 11.87 0.87
CA CYS A 123 15.81 12.06 1.51
C CYS A 123 15.75 13.40 2.21
N SER A 124 14.78 14.24 1.85
CA SER A 124 14.37 15.35 2.69
C SER A 124 13.48 14.84 3.82
N PRO A 125 13.70 15.26 5.07
CA PRO A 125 12.87 14.86 6.20
C PRO A 125 11.37 15.12 5.99
N ASP A 126 11.04 16.18 5.25
CA ASP A 126 9.66 16.58 4.95
C ASP A 126 8.92 15.56 4.07
N LEU A 127 9.66 14.74 3.31
CA LEU A 127 9.12 13.72 2.41
C LEU A 127 8.97 12.35 3.10
N VAL A 128 9.55 12.19 4.28
CA VAL A 128 9.41 10.94 5.06
C VAL A 128 8.07 10.94 5.77
N ARG A 129 7.20 10.01 5.40
CA ARG A 129 5.84 9.88 5.93
C ARG A 129 5.76 8.89 7.08
N LYS A 130 6.59 7.85 7.03
CA LYS A 130 6.64 6.80 8.03
C LYS A 130 8.07 6.37 8.31
N ARG A 131 8.38 6.10 9.57
CA ARG A 131 9.70 5.65 10.02
C ARG A 131 9.55 4.87 11.32
N ASP A 132 9.58 3.55 11.21
CA ASP A 132 9.51 2.65 12.36
C ASP A 132 10.93 2.19 12.73
N GLU A 133 11.33 2.34 13.97
CA GLU A 133 12.65 1.91 14.47
C GLU A 133 12.71 0.42 14.83
N ARG A 134 11.56 -0.24 14.87
CA ARG A 134 11.43 -1.66 15.24
C ARG A 134 10.27 -2.31 14.48
N TRP A 135 10.50 -3.54 14.09
CA TRP A 135 9.45 -4.41 13.55
C TRP A 135 9.60 -5.82 14.14
N GLY A 136 8.70 -6.19 15.06
CA GLY A 136 8.83 -7.42 15.84
C GLY A 136 10.16 -7.44 16.63
N SER A 137 11.00 -8.41 16.37
CA SER A 137 12.35 -8.54 16.97
C SER A 137 13.44 -7.81 16.21
N LEU A 138 13.11 -7.22 15.04
CA LEU A 138 14.07 -6.52 14.21
C LEU A 138 14.25 -5.07 14.66
N THR A 139 15.49 -4.59 14.63
CA THR A 139 15.85 -3.18 14.82
C THR A 139 16.13 -2.56 13.45
N ILE A 140 15.64 -1.35 13.22
CA ILE A 140 15.81 -0.63 11.97
C ILE A 140 16.58 0.65 12.25
N ASN A 141 17.74 0.77 11.62
CA ASN A 141 18.60 1.94 11.73
C ASN A 141 18.48 2.77 10.45
N TYR A 142 18.42 4.08 10.60
CA TYR A 142 18.31 5.01 9.49
C TYR A 142 19.56 5.86 9.34
N ASN A 143 20.07 5.94 8.13
CA ASN A 143 21.12 6.87 7.76
C ASN A 143 20.51 7.89 6.79
N LEU A 144 19.93 8.94 7.36
CA LEU A 144 19.29 10.04 6.64
C LEU A 144 20.18 11.29 6.76
N PRO A 145 20.09 12.25 5.82
CA PRO A 145 20.79 13.52 5.94
C PRO A 145 20.34 14.26 7.22
N PRO A 146 21.22 15.01 7.86
CA PRO A 146 20.86 15.85 8.99
C PRO A 146 19.87 16.93 8.55
N ASN A 147 18.97 17.30 9.46
CA ASN A 147 18.04 18.42 9.28
C ASN A 147 18.79 19.75 9.19
#